data_8d213e652ba1e07101b76c4df6785074
#
_entry.id   8d213e652ba1e07101b76c4df6785074
#
_cell.length_a   1.000
_cell.length_b   1.000
_cell.length_c   1.000
_cell.angle_alpha   90.00
_cell.angle_beta   90.00
_cell.angle_gamma   90.00
#
_symmetry.space_group_name_H-M   'P 1'
#
loop_
_entity.id
_entity.type
_entity.pdbx_description
1 polymer ?
#
loop_
_entity_poly.entity_id
_entity_poly.type
_entity_poly.pdbx_seq_one_letter_code
_entity_poly.pdbx_strand_id
1 'polypeptide(L)'
;MNSEPTYNLLNSINYPEDLRKLTVEQLPEVCGELRQDIIKELCCNPGHFAASLGTVELTVALHYVYNTPYDRIVWDVGHQAYGHKILTGRREAFSTNRKLGGIRPFPSPEESEYDTFTCGHASNSISAALGMAVAAARKGDAKRHVVAIIGDGSMSGGLAFEGLNNASATSNNLLIILNDNDMAIDRSVGGMKQYLFNLTTSNRYNQLRFKLSRMLFKLGILNEERRKALIRFGNSLKSMAAQQQNIFEGMNIRYFGPIDGHDVKNLARVLRDIKDMQGPKILHLHTIKGKGFGPAEKHATEWHAPGKFDPVTGERFIANTEGMPPLFQDVFGNTLVELAEANPKIVGVTPAMPSGCSMNILMEKMPKRAFDVGIAEGHAVTFSGGMAKDGLQPFCNIYSSFMQRAHDNIIHDVAIQNLPVVLCLDRAGLVGEDGPTHHGAFDMACLRPIPNLTICSPMDEHELRRLMYTAQLPDKGPFVIRYPRGRGVLVDWKCPLEEIPVGKGRILKEGSDLAVITIGPIGNVAARAITRAEADLGLSIAHYDLRFLKPLDEELLHEAGRKFQRILTIEDGIIKGGMGSAVLEFMADNEYKPTVKRIGIPNIFVEHGAVAELYQLCGMDEEGILTKIKEFIN
;
A
#
# COMPACT_ATOMS: atom_id res chain seq x y z
N MET A 1 11.58 -9.33 -35.24
CA MET A 1 12.59 -8.41 -34.68
C MET A 1 11.97 -7.02 -34.72
N ASN A 2 11.34 -6.58 -33.66
CA ASN A 2 10.85 -5.21 -33.58
C ASN A 2 12.07 -4.32 -33.37
N SER A 3 12.31 -3.38 -34.30
CA SER A 3 13.35 -2.36 -34.16
C SER A 3 13.11 -1.62 -32.82
N GLU A 4 14.16 -1.47 -32.03
CA GLU A 4 14.07 -0.66 -30.81
C GLU A 4 13.53 0.73 -31.16
N PRO A 5 12.58 1.28 -30.38
CA PRO A 5 12.08 2.61 -30.65
C PRO A 5 13.23 3.62 -30.57
N THR A 6 13.41 4.39 -31.63
CA THR A 6 14.41 5.46 -31.64
C THR A 6 13.76 6.71 -31.08
N TYR A 7 14.24 7.17 -29.92
CA TYR A 7 13.77 8.41 -29.30
C TYR A 7 14.63 9.58 -29.73
N ASN A 8 14.00 10.64 -30.23
CA ASN A 8 14.70 11.83 -30.72
C ASN A 8 15.12 12.77 -29.56
N LEU A 9 14.19 13.00 -28.62
CA LEU A 9 14.39 13.93 -27.51
C LEU A 9 14.74 13.23 -26.20
N LEU A 10 14.06 12.14 -25.86
CA LEU A 10 14.27 11.43 -24.58
C LEU A 10 15.70 10.91 -24.42
N ASN A 11 16.37 10.53 -25.53
CA ASN A 11 17.76 10.09 -25.50
C ASN A 11 18.75 11.20 -25.08
N SER A 12 18.36 12.49 -25.19
CA SER A 12 19.15 13.63 -24.76
C SER A 12 18.84 14.09 -23.34
N ILE A 13 17.87 13.47 -22.67
CA ILE A 13 17.39 13.85 -21.34
C ILE A 13 17.84 12.79 -20.34
N ASN A 14 18.89 13.09 -19.57
CA ASN A 14 19.35 12.27 -18.45
C ASN A 14 18.80 12.83 -17.13
N TYR A 15 18.74 14.14 -17.00
CA TYR A 15 18.29 14.83 -15.79
C TYR A 15 17.30 15.95 -16.12
N PRO A 16 16.52 16.44 -15.15
CA PRO A 16 15.58 17.54 -15.35
C PRO A 16 16.18 18.81 -15.95
N GLU A 17 17.49 19.03 -15.77
CA GLU A 17 18.22 20.14 -16.37
C GLU A 17 18.24 20.06 -17.89
N ASP A 18 18.36 18.87 -18.46
CA ASP A 18 18.33 18.68 -19.91
C ASP A 18 16.93 18.94 -20.47
N LEU A 19 15.89 18.47 -19.75
CA LEU A 19 14.50 18.74 -20.11
C LEU A 19 14.20 20.24 -20.15
N ARG A 20 14.74 21.03 -19.22
CA ARG A 20 14.57 22.50 -19.15
C ARG A 20 15.23 23.26 -20.29
N LYS A 21 16.14 22.64 -21.05
CA LYS A 21 16.75 23.25 -22.27
C LYS A 21 15.81 23.22 -23.47
N LEU A 22 14.78 22.37 -23.44
CA LEU A 22 13.83 22.23 -24.55
C LEU A 22 12.82 23.38 -24.60
N THR A 23 12.22 23.58 -25.76
CA THR A 23 11.10 24.51 -25.92
C THR A 23 9.79 23.87 -25.44
N VAL A 24 8.79 24.69 -25.12
CA VAL A 24 7.45 24.19 -24.70
C VAL A 24 6.79 23.38 -25.80
N GLU A 25 7.08 23.69 -27.07
CA GLU A 25 6.56 23.01 -28.26
C GLU A 25 7.07 21.58 -28.37
N GLN A 26 8.24 21.25 -27.82
CA GLN A 26 8.85 19.92 -27.83
C GLN A 26 8.31 19.01 -26.71
N LEU A 27 7.70 19.55 -25.67
CA LEU A 27 7.23 18.75 -24.52
C LEU A 27 6.22 17.65 -24.88
N PRO A 28 5.26 17.85 -25.81
CA PRO A 28 4.37 16.76 -26.23
C PRO A 28 5.10 15.57 -26.84
N GLU A 29 6.19 15.80 -27.58
CA GLU A 29 7.03 14.73 -28.14
C GLU A 29 7.75 13.96 -27.02
N VAL A 30 8.34 14.68 -26.06
CA VAL A 30 8.94 14.05 -24.86
C VAL A 30 7.92 13.19 -24.11
N CYS A 31 6.68 13.67 -23.94
CA CYS A 31 5.60 12.89 -23.29
C CYS A 31 5.28 11.62 -24.09
N GLY A 32 5.25 11.70 -25.41
CA GLY A 32 5.03 10.56 -26.29
C GLY A 32 6.12 9.51 -26.15
N GLU A 33 7.38 9.92 -26.21
CA GLU A 33 8.55 9.05 -26.08
C GLU A 33 8.67 8.44 -24.69
N LEU A 34 8.45 9.21 -23.62
CA LEU A 34 8.46 8.72 -22.24
C LEU A 34 7.37 7.67 -22.00
N ARG A 35 6.18 7.88 -22.58
CA ARG A 35 5.10 6.88 -22.52
C ARG A 35 5.47 5.59 -23.21
N GLN A 36 6.08 5.66 -24.39
CA GLN A 36 6.55 4.48 -25.12
C GLN A 36 7.65 3.73 -24.35
N ASP A 37 8.56 4.46 -23.72
CA ASP A 37 9.63 3.90 -22.88
C ASP A 37 9.05 3.13 -21.69
N ILE A 38 8.08 3.72 -20.98
CA ILE A 38 7.35 3.06 -19.87
C ILE A 38 6.64 1.79 -20.36
N ILE A 39 5.94 1.83 -21.50
CA ILE A 39 5.25 0.66 -22.06
C ILE A 39 6.24 -0.45 -22.39
N LYS A 40 7.33 -0.11 -23.08
CA LYS A 40 8.39 -1.04 -23.49
C LYS A 40 9.01 -1.75 -22.28
N GLU A 41 9.34 -1.01 -21.24
CA GLU A 41 9.99 -1.58 -20.06
C GLU A 41 9.02 -2.44 -19.23
N LEU A 42 7.80 -1.95 -18.99
CA LEU A 42 6.86 -2.65 -18.11
C LEU A 42 6.16 -3.85 -18.76
N CYS A 43 6.17 -3.99 -20.07
CA CYS A 43 5.64 -5.19 -20.71
C CYS A 43 6.44 -6.45 -20.35
N CYS A 44 7.75 -6.31 -20.13
CA CYS A 44 8.67 -7.40 -19.78
C CYS A 44 9.01 -7.44 -18.28
N ASN A 45 9.09 -6.28 -17.63
CA ASN A 45 9.39 -6.11 -16.22
C ASN A 45 8.18 -5.48 -15.49
N PRO A 46 7.19 -6.28 -15.05
CA PRO A 46 5.90 -5.77 -14.57
C PRO A 46 5.99 -4.87 -13.35
N GLY A 47 5.15 -3.83 -13.32
CA GLY A 47 5.04 -2.87 -12.24
C GLY A 47 3.71 -2.12 -12.27
N HIS A 48 3.65 -0.95 -11.62
CA HIS A 48 2.48 -0.07 -11.56
C HIS A 48 2.29 0.68 -12.89
N PHE A 49 1.57 0.06 -13.82
CA PHE A 49 1.53 0.47 -15.22
C PHE A 49 0.58 1.64 -15.49
N ALA A 50 -0.73 1.43 -15.30
CA ALA A 50 -1.74 2.42 -15.71
C ALA A 50 -1.63 3.75 -14.94
N ALA A 51 -1.24 3.70 -13.67
CA ALA A 51 -1.04 4.90 -12.87
C ALA A 51 0.10 5.77 -13.41
N SER A 52 1.23 5.15 -13.79
CA SER A 52 2.39 5.86 -14.36
C SER A 52 2.10 6.46 -15.73
N LEU A 53 1.30 5.79 -16.57
CA LEU A 53 0.87 6.35 -17.86
C LEU A 53 -0.04 7.57 -17.70
N GLY A 54 -0.86 7.58 -16.64
CA GLY A 54 -1.77 8.71 -16.34
C GLY A 54 -1.08 10.00 -15.89
N THR A 55 0.20 9.93 -15.51
CA THR A 55 0.96 11.08 -14.96
C THR A 55 2.13 11.53 -15.82
N VAL A 56 2.27 11.05 -17.04
CA VAL A 56 3.40 11.38 -17.92
C VAL A 56 3.49 12.89 -18.14
N GLU A 57 2.42 13.54 -18.58
CA GLU A 57 2.38 14.98 -18.85
C GLU A 57 2.63 15.80 -17.57
N LEU A 58 2.03 15.39 -16.46
CA LEU A 58 2.27 16.03 -15.16
C LEU A 58 3.74 15.95 -14.76
N THR A 59 4.37 14.79 -14.90
CA THR A 59 5.77 14.57 -14.54
C THR A 59 6.70 15.45 -15.38
N VAL A 60 6.49 15.47 -16.70
CA VAL A 60 7.25 16.32 -17.63
C VAL A 60 7.08 17.80 -17.27
N ALA A 61 5.84 18.27 -17.05
CA ALA A 61 5.57 19.66 -16.71
C ALA A 61 6.20 20.09 -15.38
N LEU A 62 6.19 19.21 -14.37
CA LEU A 62 6.81 19.47 -13.07
C LEU A 62 8.32 19.64 -13.19
N HIS A 63 9.02 18.70 -13.81
CA HIS A 63 10.48 18.78 -13.99
C HIS A 63 10.92 19.88 -14.94
N TYR A 64 10.04 20.33 -15.83
CA TYR A 64 10.27 21.47 -16.71
C TYR A 64 10.15 22.82 -15.98
N VAL A 65 9.22 22.93 -15.00
CA VAL A 65 8.93 24.21 -14.33
C VAL A 65 9.69 24.39 -13.02
N TYR A 66 9.86 23.31 -12.25
CA TYR A 66 10.53 23.34 -10.94
C TYR A 66 11.99 22.95 -11.05
N ASN A 67 12.83 23.61 -10.26
CA ASN A 67 14.27 23.38 -10.24
C ASN A 67 14.62 22.24 -9.27
N THR A 68 14.20 21.00 -9.62
CA THR A 68 14.56 19.81 -8.84
C THR A 68 16.05 19.46 -9.02
N PRO A 69 16.76 18.95 -7.98
CA PRO A 69 16.23 18.54 -6.66
C PRO A 69 16.14 19.66 -5.61
N TYR A 70 16.53 20.93 -5.95
CA TYR A 70 16.41 22.06 -5.01
C TYR A 70 14.96 22.30 -4.61
N ASP A 71 14.04 22.45 -5.57
CA ASP A 71 12.60 22.38 -5.33
C ASP A 71 12.21 20.95 -4.97
N ARG A 72 11.24 20.77 -4.07
CA ARG A 72 10.88 19.48 -3.51
C ARG A 72 9.55 18.99 -4.10
N ILE A 73 9.55 17.76 -4.63
CA ILE A 73 8.36 17.08 -5.12
C ILE A 73 8.12 15.85 -4.26
N VAL A 74 6.97 15.76 -3.60
CA VAL A 74 6.56 14.65 -2.75
C VAL A 74 5.42 13.90 -3.41
N TRP A 75 5.67 12.67 -3.83
CA TRP A 75 4.69 11.78 -4.42
C TRP A 75 3.90 11.05 -3.33
N ASP A 76 2.56 11.05 -3.43
CA ASP A 76 1.71 10.21 -2.60
C ASP A 76 1.73 8.78 -3.14
N VAL A 77 1.89 7.77 -2.29
CA VAL A 77 2.12 6.36 -2.68
C VAL A 77 3.37 6.17 -3.54
N GLY A 78 3.52 6.91 -4.62
CA GLY A 78 4.66 6.83 -5.54
C GLY A 78 4.53 5.78 -6.65
N HIS A 79 3.42 5.06 -6.74
CA HIS A 79 3.13 4.08 -7.79
C HIS A 79 2.95 4.72 -9.19
N GLN A 80 2.78 6.03 -9.25
CA GLN A 80 2.67 6.84 -10.48
C GLN A 80 3.99 7.52 -10.88
N ALA A 81 5.11 7.24 -10.22
CA ALA A 81 6.35 8.01 -10.34
C ALA A 81 7.41 7.37 -11.27
N TYR A 82 7.03 6.45 -12.16
CA TYR A 82 8.02 5.83 -13.05
C TYR A 82 8.60 6.82 -14.05
N GLY A 83 7.79 7.71 -14.61
CA GLY A 83 8.29 8.82 -15.44
C GLY A 83 9.27 9.72 -14.70
N HIS A 84 9.03 9.98 -13.40
CA HIS A 84 9.96 10.71 -12.53
C HIS A 84 11.32 9.99 -12.42
N LYS A 85 11.33 8.67 -12.19
CA LYS A 85 12.59 7.90 -12.15
C LYS A 85 13.36 7.96 -13.46
N ILE A 86 12.68 7.80 -14.59
CA ILE A 86 13.28 7.85 -15.93
C ILE A 86 13.91 9.22 -16.20
N LEU A 87 13.23 10.32 -15.86
CA LEU A 87 13.71 11.69 -16.08
C LEU A 87 14.74 12.18 -15.06
N THR A 88 15.08 11.36 -14.05
CA THR A 88 16.02 11.71 -12.97
C THR A 88 17.20 10.73 -12.88
N GLY A 89 17.76 10.36 -14.02
CA GLY A 89 19.02 9.61 -14.17
C GLY A 89 18.90 8.10 -14.03
N ARG A 90 17.70 7.52 -13.95
CA ARG A 90 17.51 6.07 -13.73
C ARG A 90 16.96 5.32 -14.94
N ARG A 91 16.98 5.92 -16.13
CA ARG A 91 16.42 5.33 -17.33
C ARG A 91 17.11 4.03 -17.73
N GLU A 92 18.45 4.02 -17.77
CA GLU A 92 19.22 2.82 -18.13
C GLU A 92 19.03 1.70 -17.11
N ALA A 93 18.94 2.03 -15.83
CA ALA A 93 18.71 1.07 -14.76
C ALA A 93 17.24 0.62 -14.66
N PHE A 94 16.30 1.21 -15.40
CA PHE A 94 14.87 0.99 -15.20
C PHE A 94 14.44 -0.46 -15.46
N SER A 95 15.15 -1.19 -16.29
CA SER A 95 14.96 -2.64 -16.49
C SER A 95 15.19 -3.50 -15.24
N THR A 96 15.85 -2.93 -14.21
CA THR A 96 16.07 -3.58 -12.90
C THR A 96 15.03 -3.19 -11.85
N ASN A 97 14.04 -2.36 -12.22
CA ASN A 97 12.99 -1.91 -11.29
C ASN A 97 12.28 -3.09 -10.64
N ARG A 98 12.14 -3.07 -9.30
CA ARG A 98 11.49 -4.11 -8.49
C ARG A 98 12.23 -5.45 -8.40
N LYS A 99 13.44 -5.58 -8.96
CA LYS A 99 14.31 -6.77 -8.83
C LYS A 99 15.29 -6.59 -7.68
N LEU A 100 15.66 -7.67 -7.03
CA LEU A 100 16.65 -7.65 -5.95
C LEU A 100 17.96 -7.00 -6.41
N GLY A 101 18.45 -6.03 -5.64
CA GLY A 101 19.64 -5.24 -5.98
C GLY A 101 19.45 -4.23 -7.12
N GLY A 102 18.23 -4.12 -7.70
CA GLY A 102 17.87 -3.12 -8.69
C GLY A 102 17.26 -1.87 -8.10
N ILE A 103 16.66 -1.01 -8.95
CA ILE A 103 15.99 0.20 -8.47
C ILE A 103 14.69 -0.13 -7.75
N ARG A 104 14.37 0.67 -6.73
CA ARG A 104 13.23 0.47 -5.84
C ARG A 104 11.89 0.67 -6.56
N PRO A 105 10.82 0.00 -6.09
CA PRO A 105 9.48 0.12 -6.68
C PRO A 105 8.88 1.53 -6.55
N PHE A 106 9.24 2.25 -5.48
CA PHE A 106 8.76 3.58 -5.15
C PHE A 106 9.93 4.55 -4.98
N PRO A 107 9.70 5.87 -5.13
CA PRO A 107 10.71 6.88 -4.79
C PRO A 107 11.25 6.72 -3.37
N SER A 108 12.57 6.83 -3.23
CA SER A 108 13.27 6.73 -1.94
C SER A 108 14.51 7.62 -1.93
N PRO A 109 14.71 8.47 -0.89
CA PRO A 109 15.88 9.32 -0.77
C PRO A 109 17.23 8.58 -0.73
N GLU A 110 17.20 7.29 -0.39
CA GLU A 110 18.41 6.44 -0.42
C GLU A 110 18.82 6.04 -1.85
N GLU A 111 17.89 6.13 -2.81
CA GLU A 111 18.14 5.79 -4.20
C GLU A 111 18.55 7.01 -5.04
N SER A 112 17.94 8.16 -4.78
CA SER A 112 18.17 9.37 -5.58
C SER A 112 17.91 10.65 -4.78
N GLU A 113 18.73 11.69 -4.99
CA GLU A 113 18.51 13.03 -4.42
C GLU A 113 17.23 13.71 -4.92
N TYR A 114 16.69 13.25 -6.05
CA TYR A 114 15.42 13.72 -6.60
C TYR A 114 14.21 13.11 -5.88
N ASP A 115 14.38 12.02 -5.16
CA ASP A 115 13.35 11.35 -4.37
C ASP A 115 13.25 12.00 -2.99
N THR A 116 12.41 13.00 -2.87
CA THR A 116 12.37 13.90 -1.71
C THR A 116 11.94 13.21 -0.40
N PHE A 117 11.06 12.20 -0.49
CA PHE A 117 10.49 11.49 0.65
C PHE A 117 10.20 10.04 0.29
N THR A 118 10.36 9.12 1.25
CA THR A 118 10.04 7.71 1.03
C THR A 118 8.55 7.53 0.77
N CYS A 119 8.22 6.88 -0.34
CA CYS A 119 6.86 6.58 -0.77
C CYS A 119 6.50 5.12 -0.51
N GLY A 120 5.23 4.75 -0.75
CA GLY A 120 4.67 3.41 -0.58
C GLY A 120 3.27 3.43 0.02
N HIS A 121 3.03 4.29 1.02
CA HIS A 121 1.73 4.43 1.69
C HIS A 121 1.01 5.70 1.25
N ALA A 122 -0.33 5.63 1.17
CA ALA A 122 -1.17 6.74 0.73
C ALA A 122 -1.37 7.82 1.79
N SER A 123 -1.80 8.99 1.37
CA SER A 123 -2.31 10.11 2.19
C SER A 123 -1.28 10.87 3.00
N ASN A 124 0.02 10.58 2.89
CA ASN A 124 1.08 11.22 3.68
C ASN A 124 1.76 12.42 2.98
N SER A 125 1.60 12.56 1.67
CA SER A 125 2.33 13.55 0.87
C SER A 125 2.09 14.99 1.31
N ILE A 126 0.84 15.35 1.62
CA ILE A 126 0.47 16.71 2.05
C ILE A 126 1.19 17.07 3.35
N SER A 127 1.13 16.20 4.36
CA SER A 127 1.77 16.43 5.66
C SER A 127 3.29 16.52 5.55
N ALA A 128 3.92 15.62 4.77
CA ALA A 128 5.37 15.63 4.54
C ALA A 128 5.81 16.91 3.81
N ALA A 129 5.13 17.26 2.73
CA ALA A 129 5.42 18.47 1.96
C ALA A 129 5.17 19.76 2.76
N LEU A 130 4.11 19.80 3.58
CA LEU A 130 3.85 20.93 4.48
C LEU A 130 5.00 21.11 5.47
N GLY A 131 5.48 20.03 6.09
CA GLY A 131 6.63 20.07 6.99
C GLY A 131 7.88 20.65 6.30
N MET A 132 8.13 20.25 5.05
CA MET A 132 9.25 20.79 4.26
C MET A 132 9.07 22.28 3.91
N ALA A 133 7.85 22.70 3.52
CA ALA A 133 7.55 24.09 3.22
C ALA A 133 7.72 24.99 4.45
N VAL A 134 7.26 24.54 5.62
CA VAL A 134 7.45 25.23 6.89
C VAL A 134 8.94 25.30 7.27
N ALA A 135 9.69 24.20 7.09
CA ALA A 135 11.13 24.18 7.35
C ALA A 135 11.90 25.15 6.44
N ALA A 136 11.56 25.21 5.14
CA ALA A 136 12.14 26.17 4.21
C ALA A 136 11.87 27.62 4.66
N ALA A 137 10.62 27.94 5.01
CA ALA A 137 10.26 29.27 5.50
C ALA A 137 11.02 29.65 6.79
N ARG A 138 11.17 28.71 7.74
CA ARG A 138 11.92 28.92 8.99
C ARG A 138 13.41 29.13 8.78
N LYS A 139 13.99 28.51 7.75
CA LYS A 139 15.40 28.68 7.36
C LYS A 139 15.65 29.95 6.53
N GLY A 140 14.60 30.73 6.21
CA GLY A 140 14.70 31.91 5.36
C GLY A 140 14.86 31.56 3.87
N ASP A 141 14.61 30.32 3.47
CA ASP A 141 14.70 29.84 2.09
C ASP A 141 13.36 30.04 1.34
N ALA A 142 12.98 31.30 1.17
CA ALA A 142 11.72 31.68 0.55
C ALA A 142 11.63 31.36 -0.96
N LYS A 143 12.76 31.00 -1.58
CA LYS A 143 12.83 30.67 -3.02
C LYS A 143 12.51 29.19 -3.29
N ARG A 144 12.59 28.34 -2.28
CA ARG A 144 12.30 26.91 -2.42
C ARG A 144 10.82 26.67 -2.56
N HIS A 145 10.44 25.94 -3.61
CA HIS A 145 9.07 25.49 -3.82
C HIS A 145 8.91 24.05 -3.33
N VAL A 146 7.74 23.74 -2.77
CA VAL A 146 7.40 22.38 -2.32
C VAL A 146 6.06 22.01 -2.92
N VAL A 147 6.02 20.85 -3.59
CA VAL A 147 4.86 20.33 -4.30
C VAL A 147 4.51 18.96 -3.74
N ALA A 148 3.28 18.78 -3.28
CA ALA A 148 2.69 17.48 -2.96
C ALA A 148 1.82 17.01 -4.12
N ILE A 149 1.96 15.76 -4.55
CA ILE A 149 1.10 15.15 -5.58
C ILE A 149 0.30 14.06 -4.90
N ILE A 150 -1.02 14.17 -4.92
CA ILE A 150 -1.93 13.24 -4.28
C ILE A 150 -3.03 12.82 -5.24
N GLY A 151 -3.37 11.51 -5.26
CA GLY A 151 -4.51 11.00 -6.02
C GLY A 151 -5.85 11.19 -5.29
N ASP A 152 -6.94 11.19 -6.04
CA ASP A 152 -8.31 11.30 -5.52
C ASP A 152 -8.63 10.19 -4.50
N GLY A 153 -8.19 8.94 -4.75
CA GLY A 153 -8.33 7.84 -3.79
C GLY A 153 -7.62 8.10 -2.46
N SER A 154 -6.40 8.63 -2.50
CA SER A 154 -5.61 8.97 -1.30
C SER A 154 -6.19 10.14 -0.50
N MET A 155 -7.00 10.98 -1.13
CA MET A 155 -7.72 12.07 -0.43
C MET A 155 -8.78 11.57 0.55
N SER A 156 -9.19 10.30 0.48
CA SER A 156 -10.12 9.71 1.46
C SER A 156 -9.48 9.40 2.82
N GLY A 157 -8.16 9.36 2.91
CA GLY A 157 -7.44 9.08 4.16
C GLY A 157 -7.44 10.27 5.13
N GLY A 158 -7.63 10.00 6.43
CA GLY A 158 -7.69 11.03 7.48
C GLY A 158 -6.47 11.94 7.51
N LEU A 159 -5.26 11.38 7.36
CA LEU A 159 -4.00 12.14 7.36
C LEU A 159 -3.94 13.21 6.26
N ALA A 160 -4.57 12.97 5.10
CA ALA A 160 -4.66 13.98 4.05
C ALA A 160 -5.50 15.19 4.50
N PHE A 161 -6.62 14.96 5.19
CA PHE A 161 -7.45 16.03 5.78
C PHE A 161 -6.75 16.77 6.93
N GLU A 162 -6.02 16.05 7.78
CA GLU A 162 -5.19 16.65 8.84
C GLU A 162 -4.12 17.57 8.25
N GLY A 163 -3.46 17.11 7.17
CA GLY A 163 -2.50 17.91 6.42
C GLY A 163 -3.12 19.17 5.81
N LEU A 164 -4.29 19.06 5.18
CA LEU A 164 -5.04 20.21 4.62
C LEU A 164 -5.45 21.20 5.72
N ASN A 165 -6.00 20.70 6.82
CA ASN A 165 -6.41 21.53 7.95
C ASN A 165 -5.23 22.32 8.52
N ASN A 166 -4.08 21.68 8.68
CA ASN A 166 -2.88 22.35 9.19
C ASN A 166 -2.26 23.31 8.14
N ALA A 167 -2.29 22.97 6.84
CA ALA A 167 -1.82 23.84 5.77
C ALA A 167 -2.55 25.18 5.73
N SER A 168 -3.83 25.20 6.08
CA SER A 168 -4.64 26.42 6.17
C SER A 168 -4.27 27.33 7.34
N ALA A 169 -3.74 26.75 8.43
CA ALA A 169 -3.44 27.44 9.68
C ALA A 169 -1.98 27.93 9.78
N THR A 170 -1.07 27.40 8.97
CA THR A 170 0.36 27.73 8.99
C THR A 170 0.76 28.63 7.81
N SER A 171 1.73 29.52 8.03
CA SER A 171 2.34 30.29 6.94
C SER A 171 3.24 29.37 6.11
N ASN A 172 2.84 29.09 4.88
CA ASN A 172 3.58 28.21 3.96
C ASN A 172 3.33 28.60 2.51
N ASN A 173 4.09 28.02 1.58
CA ASN A 173 3.94 28.20 0.12
C ASN A 173 3.73 26.85 -0.59
N LEU A 174 3.02 25.93 0.05
CA LEU A 174 2.76 24.59 -0.46
C LEU A 174 1.84 24.62 -1.69
N LEU A 175 2.23 23.91 -2.75
CA LEU A 175 1.35 23.53 -3.84
C LEU A 175 0.93 22.07 -3.68
N ILE A 176 -0.36 21.83 -3.64
CA ILE A 176 -0.93 20.48 -3.66
C ILE A 176 -1.50 20.24 -5.06
N ILE A 177 -1.06 19.19 -5.72
CA ILE A 177 -1.59 18.73 -7.00
C ILE A 177 -2.52 17.56 -6.73
N LEU A 178 -3.81 17.77 -6.91
CA LEU A 178 -4.82 16.73 -6.85
C LEU A 178 -4.96 16.10 -8.23
N ASN A 179 -4.46 14.88 -8.38
CA ASN A 179 -4.56 14.09 -9.59
C ASN A 179 -5.84 13.24 -9.54
N ASP A 180 -6.90 13.72 -10.16
CA ASP A 180 -8.24 13.11 -10.17
C ASP A 180 -8.42 12.28 -11.44
N ASN A 181 -8.56 10.97 -11.30
CA ASN A 181 -8.84 10.04 -12.38
C ASN A 181 -9.97 9.05 -12.05
N ASP A 182 -10.73 9.33 -10.98
CA ASP A 182 -11.87 8.54 -10.50
C ASP A 182 -11.49 7.09 -10.08
N MET A 183 -10.21 6.83 -9.79
CA MET A 183 -9.69 5.50 -9.52
C MET A 183 -8.69 5.49 -8.37
N ALA A 184 -8.88 4.55 -7.45
CA ALA A 184 -7.84 4.05 -6.54
C ALA A 184 -7.14 2.83 -7.18
N ILE A 185 -7.00 1.70 -6.50
CA ILE A 185 -6.73 0.40 -7.14
C ILE A 185 -7.99 -0.02 -7.90
N ASP A 186 -9.11 -0.12 -7.20
CA ASP A 186 -10.46 -0.24 -7.74
C ASP A 186 -11.08 1.17 -7.90
N ARG A 187 -12.38 1.27 -8.24
CA ARG A 187 -13.06 2.57 -8.34
C ARG A 187 -13.10 3.24 -6.98
N SER A 188 -12.77 4.52 -6.95
CA SER A 188 -12.90 5.35 -5.74
C SER A 188 -14.33 5.34 -5.19
N VAL A 189 -14.47 5.35 -3.86
CA VAL A 189 -15.77 5.30 -3.17
C VAL A 189 -15.98 6.51 -2.26
N GLY A 190 -17.23 6.71 -1.82
CA GLY A 190 -17.57 7.70 -0.79
C GLY A 190 -17.93 9.09 -1.30
N GLY A 191 -18.28 9.96 -0.34
CA GLY A 191 -18.77 11.32 -0.62
C GLY A 191 -17.74 12.25 -1.25
N MET A 192 -16.45 12.06 -0.97
CA MET A 192 -15.39 12.85 -1.59
C MET A 192 -15.34 12.62 -3.11
N LYS A 193 -15.44 11.37 -3.56
CA LYS A 193 -15.55 11.03 -4.97
C LYS A 193 -16.71 11.80 -5.64
N GLN A 194 -17.91 11.70 -5.05
CA GLN A 194 -19.09 12.39 -5.60
C GLN A 194 -18.89 13.91 -5.62
N TYR A 195 -18.23 14.45 -4.62
CA TYR A 195 -17.90 15.86 -4.55
C TYR A 195 -16.92 16.28 -5.66
N LEU A 196 -15.84 15.54 -5.89
CA LEU A 196 -14.86 15.81 -6.94
C LEU A 196 -15.50 15.66 -8.33
N PHE A 197 -16.31 14.62 -8.55
CA PHE A 197 -17.08 14.43 -9.77
C PHE A 197 -18.00 15.62 -10.06
N ASN A 198 -18.69 16.14 -9.06
CA ASN A 198 -19.53 17.33 -9.22
C ASN A 198 -18.71 18.58 -9.56
N LEU A 199 -17.50 18.71 -9.01
CA LEU A 199 -16.58 19.80 -9.38
C LEU A 199 -16.12 19.70 -10.84
N THR A 200 -15.84 18.49 -11.34
CA THR A 200 -15.41 18.27 -12.72
C THR A 200 -16.54 18.45 -13.72
N THR A 201 -17.75 18.00 -13.38
CA THR A 201 -18.93 18.08 -14.28
C THR A 201 -19.58 19.45 -14.33
N SER A 202 -19.38 20.31 -13.32
CA SER A 202 -19.91 21.69 -13.32
C SER A 202 -19.16 22.66 -14.24
N ASN A 203 -18.43 22.15 -15.20
CA ASN A 203 -17.52 22.86 -16.12
C ASN A 203 -18.15 24.03 -16.93
N ARG A 204 -19.46 24.09 -17.08
CA ARG A 204 -20.13 25.24 -17.75
C ARG A 204 -19.88 26.55 -17.00
N TYR A 205 -19.81 26.54 -15.67
CA TYR A 205 -19.56 27.72 -14.85
C TYR A 205 -18.09 28.16 -14.91
N ASN A 206 -17.15 27.23 -14.85
CA ASN A 206 -15.72 27.52 -14.89
C ASN A 206 -15.28 28.04 -16.29
N GLN A 207 -15.81 27.50 -17.39
CA GLN A 207 -15.54 28.01 -18.75
C GLN A 207 -16.12 29.40 -18.98
N LEU A 208 -17.29 29.69 -18.44
CA LEU A 208 -17.90 31.03 -18.55
C LEU A 208 -17.05 32.07 -17.82
N ARG A 209 -16.58 31.75 -16.62
CA ARG A 209 -15.70 32.58 -15.79
C ARG A 209 -14.37 32.86 -16.48
N PHE A 210 -13.75 31.85 -17.06
CA PHE A 210 -12.47 31.97 -17.77
C PHE A 210 -12.62 32.78 -19.07
N LYS A 211 -13.70 32.58 -19.81
CA LYS A 211 -14.04 33.41 -21.02
C LYS A 211 -14.30 34.85 -20.63
N LEU A 212 -15.05 35.11 -19.57
CA LEU A 212 -15.38 36.45 -19.09
C LEU A 212 -14.14 37.23 -18.61
N SER A 213 -13.25 36.58 -17.83
CA SER A 213 -12.01 37.19 -17.37
C SER A 213 -11.06 37.49 -18.53
N ARG A 214 -11.01 36.63 -19.55
CA ARG A 214 -10.18 36.80 -20.74
C ARG A 214 -10.72 37.89 -21.66
N MET A 215 -12.05 38.03 -21.71
CA MET A 215 -12.74 39.09 -22.47
C MET A 215 -12.53 40.47 -21.83
N LEU A 216 -12.63 40.55 -20.50
CA LEU A 216 -12.37 41.78 -19.74
C LEU A 216 -10.88 42.21 -19.79
N PHE A 217 -9.97 41.26 -19.90
CA PHE A 217 -8.54 41.51 -20.09
C PHE A 217 -8.25 42.03 -21.52
N LYS A 218 -8.89 41.45 -22.55
CA LYS A 218 -8.77 41.90 -23.95
C LYS A 218 -9.36 43.30 -24.19
N LEU A 219 -10.32 43.72 -23.39
CA LEU A 219 -10.98 45.03 -23.50
C LEU A 219 -10.22 46.15 -22.77
N GLY A 220 -9.03 45.86 -22.19
CA GLY A 220 -8.19 46.89 -21.55
C GLY A 220 -8.78 47.53 -20.28
N ILE A 221 -9.87 46.98 -19.75
CA ILE A 221 -10.60 47.52 -18.59
C ILE A 221 -9.94 47.18 -17.25
N LEU A 222 -8.94 46.29 -17.24
CA LEU A 222 -8.28 45.78 -16.03
C LEU A 222 -6.80 46.12 -16.00
N ASN A 223 -6.42 47.10 -15.15
CA ASN A 223 -5.06 47.34 -14.71
C ASN A 223 -4.73 46.49 -13.49
N GLU A 224 -3.46 46.12 -13.27
CA GLU A 224 -3.04 45.12 -12.22
C GLU A 224 -3.53 45.46 -10.81
N GLU A 225 -3.59 46.73 -10.43
CA GLU A 225 -4.10 47.16 -9.11
C GLU A 225 -5.62 47.01 -8.98
N ARG A 226 -6.35 47.36 -10.04
CA ARG A 226 -7.81 47.17 -10.10
C ARG A 226 -8.16 45.68 -10.14
N ARG A 227 -7.32 44.86 -10.73
CA ARG A 227 -7.46 43.36 -10.71
C ARG A 227 -7.44 42.81 -9.30
N LYS A 228 -6.50 43.25 -8.42
CA LYS A 228 -6.45 42.86 -7.01
C LYS A 228 -7.68 43.31 -6.22
N ALA A 229 -8.18 44.50 -6.48
CA ALA A 229 -9.40 45.02 -5.87
C ALA A 229 -10.66 44.30 -6.38
N LEU A 230 -10.73 44.01 -7.67
CA LEU A 230 -11.88 43.27 -8.27
C LEU A 230 -11.89 41.79 -7.85
N ILE A 231 -10.72 41.15 -7.66
CA ILE A 231 -10.61 39.80 -7.12
C ILE A 231 -11.10 39.76 -5.66
N ARG A 232 -10.74 40.76 -4.82
CA ARG A 232 -11.29 40.90 -3.47
C ARG A 232 -12.78 41.18 -3.44
N PHE A 233 -13.26 42.09 -4.28
CA PHE A 233 -14.68 42.46 -4.38
C PHE A 233 -15.51 41.34 -5.03
N GLY A 234 -14.99 40.70 -6.07
CA GLY A 234 -15.59 39.53 -6.70
C GLY A 234 -15.70 38.31 -5.78
N ASN A 235 -14.74 38.12 -4.87
CA ASN A 235 -14.80 37.07 -3.85
C ASN A 235 -15.87 37.41 -2.78
N SER A 236 -16.05 38.68 -2.42
CA SER A 236 -17.09 39.10 -1.46
C SER A 236 -18.50 39.04 -2.07
N LEU A 237 -18.67 39.37 -3.38
CA LEU A 237 -19.94 39.20 -4.09
C LEU A 237 -20.26 37.72 -4.40
N LYS A 238 -19.25 36.88 -4.58
CA LYS A 238 -19.41 35.43 -4.78
C LYS A 238 -19.93 34.73 -3.55
N SER A 239 -19.49 35.14 -2.35
CA SER A 239 -19.98 34.56 -1.10
C SER A 239 -21.48 34.84 -0.88
N MET A 240 -22.01 35.89 -1.52
CA MET A 240 -23.43 36.23 -1.47
C MET A 240 -24.28 35.61 -2.61
N ALA A 241 -23.66 35.28 -3.75
CA ALA A 241 -24.38 34.80 -4.94
C ALA A 241 -24.19 33.33 -5.28
N ALA A 242 -23.19 32.66 -4.70
CA ALA A 242 -22.94 31.23 -4.92
C ALA A 242 -23.05 30.44 -3.59
N GLN A 243 -24.15 29.73 -3.45
CA GLN A 243 -24.44 28.84 -2.32
C GLN A 243 -23.51 27.63 -2.19
N GLN A 244 -22.38 27.57 -2.93
CA GLN A 244 -21.41 26.47 -2.84
C GLN A 244 -19.98 27.01 -2.84
N GLN A 245 -19.45 27.30 -1.67
CA GLN A 245 -18.01 27.38 -1.48
C GLN A 245 -17.42 25.98 -1.68
N ASN A 246 -16.35 25.88 -2.49
CA ASN A 246 -15.53 24.71 -2.59
C ASN A 246 -14.92 24.43 -1.19
N ILE A 247 -14.90 23.15 -0.75
CA ILE A 247 -14.37 22.73 0.56
C ILE A 247 -12.95 23.28 0.80
N PHE A 248 -12.11 23.33 -0.20
CA PHE A 248 -10.74 23.84 -0.11
C PHE A 248 -10.68 25.36 0.11
N GLU A 249 -11.53 26.11 -0.61
CA GLU A 249 -11.66 27.56 -0.41
C GLU A 249 -12.27 27.87 0.96
N GLY A 250 -13.20 27.02 1.44
CA GLY A 250 -13.74 27.09 2.81
C GLY A 250 -12.67 26.89 3.88
N MET A 251 -11.63 26.11 3.59
CA MET A 251 -10.45 25.94 4.42
C MET A 251 -9.36 27.00 4.18
N ASN A 252 -9.66 28.08 3.44
CA ASN A 252 -8.70 29.13 3.12
C ASN A 252 -7.50 28.67 2.26
N ILE A 253 -7.67 27.61 1.47
CA ILE A 253 -6.71 27.12 0.49
C ILE A 253 -7.15 27.55 -0.90
N ARG A 254 -6.27 28.21 -1.65
CA ARG A 254 -6.60 28.66 -3.02
C ARG A 254 -6.78 27.47 -3.94
N TYR A 255 -7.89 27.41 -4.65
CA TYR A 255 -8.20 26.33 -5.57
C TYR A 255 -8.11 26.80 -7.04
N PHE A 256 -7.43 25.97 -7.85
CA PHE A 256 -7.27 26.12 -9.29
C PHE A 256 -7.73 24.83 -9.98
N GLY A 257 -8.56 24.96 -10.99
CA GLY A 257 -9.01 23.81 -11.78
C GLY A 257 -10.54 23.58 -11.74
N PRO A 258 -10.99 22.38 -12.14
CA PRO A 258 -10.18 21.32 -12.74
C PRO A 258 -9.64 21.70 -14.13
N ILE A 259 -8.44 21.23 -14.47
CA ILE A 259 -7.83 21.40 -15.79
C ILE A 259 -7.44 20.06 -16.39
N ASP A 260 -7.32 19.99 -17.71
CA ASP A 260 -6.85 18.79 -18.39
C ASP A 260 -5.39 18.49 -18.02
N GLY A 261 -5.18 17.34 -17.36
CA GLY A 261 -3.88 16.86 -16.94
C GLY A 261 -3.03 16.30 -18.08
N HIS A 262 -3.57 16.16 -19.29
CA HIS A 262 -2.86 15.63 -20.46
C HIS A 262 -2.44 16.72 -21.46
N ASP A 263 -2.75 17.99 -21.19
CA ASP A 263 -2.21 19.12 -21.97
C ASP A 263 -0.92 19.65 -21.28
N VAL A 264 0.24 19.06 -21.62
CA VAL A 264 1.53 19.40 -21.02
C VAL A 264 1.91 20.88 -21.20
N LYS A 265 1.53 21.50 -22.35
CA LYS A 265 1.81 22.92 -22.61
C LYS A 265 1.01 23.83 -21.68
N ASN A 266 -0.28 23.51 -21.52
CA ASN A 266 -1.14 24.25 -20.61
C ASN A 266 -0.74 24.01 -19.14
N LEU A 267 -0.36 22.77 -18.78
CA LEU A 267 0.17 22.46 -17.44
C LEU A 267 1.42 23.28 -17.12
N ALA A 268 2.41 23.29 -18.00
CA ALA A 268 3.65 24.06 -17.80
C ALA A 268 3.35 25.56 -17.65
N ARG A 269 2.39 26.11 -18.42
CA ARG A 269 1.95 27.51 -18.30
C ARG A 269 1.29 27.77 -16.94
N VAL A 270 0.30 26.93 -16.55
CA VAL A 270 -0.42 27.12 -15.28
C VAL A 270 0.51 26.98 -14.08
N LEU A 271 1.41 25.99 -14.09
CA LEU A 271 2.40 25.82 -13.03
C LEU A 271 3.32 27.03 -12.87
N ARG A 272 3.79 27.64 -13.98
CA ARG A 272 4.55 28.90 -13.94
C ARG A 272 3.73 30.04 -13.36
N ASP A 273 2.47 30.17 -13.76
CA ASP A 273 1.58 31.26 -13.33
C ASP A 273 1.29 31.20 -11.82
N ILE A 274 1.21 29.99 -11.22
CA ILE A 274 0.89 29.81 -9.81
C ILE A 274 2.12 29.58 -8.90
N LYS A 275 3.30 29.33 -9.49
CA LYS A 275 4.52 28.94 -8.78
C LYS A 275 4.86 29.91 -7.65
N ASP A 276 4.89 31.21 -7.94
CA ASP A 276 5.32 32.26 -7.01
C ASP A 276 4.17 32.87 -6.18
N MET A 277 2.95 32.35 -6.33
CA MET A 277 1.83 32.80 -5.52
C MET A 277 2.00 32.36 -4.07
N GLN A 278 1.83 33.28 -3.14
CA GLN A 278 1.97 33.03 -1.70
C GLN A 278 0.75 32.30 -1.11
N GLY A 279 0.99 31.49 -0.08
CA GLY A 279 -0.01 30.72 0.64
C GLY A 279 -0.30 29.36 0.02
N PRO A 280 -1.02 28.48 0.76
CA PRO A 280 -1.34 27.12 0.31
C PRO A 280 -2.28 27.15 -0.91
N LYS A 281 -2.02 26.27 -1.86
CA LYS A 281 -2.74 26.18 -3.15
C LYS A 281 -3.03 24.73 -3.50
N ILE A 282 -4.18 24.48 -4.12
CA ILE A 282 -4.52 23.22 -4.78
C ILE A 282 -4.67 23.46 -6.27
N LEU A 283 -3.98 22.66 -7.07
CA LEU A 283 -4.19 22.51 -8.50
C LEU A 283 -4.89 21.18 -8.75
N HIS A 284 -6.14 21.22 -9.15
CA HIS A 284 -6.94 20.03 -9.48
C HIS A 284 -6.78 19.70 -10.95
N LEU A 285 -6.26 18.49 -11.22
CA LEU A 285 -6.08 17.94 -12.56
C LEU A 285 -7.08 16.82 -12.80
N HIS A 286 -7.69 16.82 -13.98
CA HIS A 286 -8.43 15.66 -14.46
C HIS A 286 -7.53 14.86 -15.40
N THR A 287 -7.32 13.58 -15.08
CA THR A 287 -6.46 12.67 -15.84
C THR A 287 -7.19 11.37 -16.18
N ILE A 288 -6.58 10.57 -17.04
CA ILE A 288 -7.07 9.24 -17.41
C ILE A 288 -6.00 8.22 -17.01
N LYS A 289 -6.36 7.32 -16.11
CA LYS A 289 -5.50 6.20 -15.72
C LYS A 289 -5.25 5.29 -16.93
N GLY A 290 -3.99 5.01 -17.27
CA GLY A 290 -3.63 4.23 -18.45
C GLY A 290 -3.56 5.02 -19.76
N LYS A 291 -3.53 6.35 -19.71
CA LYS A 291 -3.52 7.25 -20.89
C LYS A 291 -2.53 6.85 -21.97
N GLY A 292 -3.03 6.74 -23.20
CA GLY A 292 -2.24 6.40 -24.39
C GLY A 292 -2.04 4.89 -24.60
N PHE A 293 -2.67 4.03 -23.74
CA PHE A 293 -2.69 2.59 -23.96
C PHE A 293 -4.14 2.09 -23.84
N GLY A 294 -4.78 1.84 -24.98
CA GLY A 294 -6.21 1.56 -25.09
C GLY A 294 -6.76 0.48 -24.13
N PRO A 295 -6.11 -0.68 -23.96
CA PRO A 295 -6.54 -1.68 -22.99
C PRO A 295 -6.56 -1.15 -21.53
N ALA A 296 -5.55 -0.36 -21.13
CA ALA A 296 -5.47 0.19 -19.78
C ALA A 296 -6.49 1.30 -19.52
N GLU A 297 -6.82 2.11 -20.53
CA GLU A 297 -7.88 3.12 -20.41
C GLU A 297 -9.26 2.49 -20.20
N LYS A 298 -9.50 1.30 -20.80
CA LYS A 298 -10.80 0.60 -20.70
C LYS A 298 -10.94 -0.23 -19.43
N HIS A 299 -9.83 -0.82 -18.94
CA HIS A 299 -9.82 -1.77 -17.82
C HIS A 299 -8.79 -1.38 -16.75
N ALA A 300 -8.91 -0.16 -16.24
CA ALA A 300 -7.90 0.48 -15.38
C ALA A 300 -7.53 -0.31 -14.09
N THR A 301 -8.45 -1.09 -13.53
CA THR A 301 -8.21 -1.97 -12.37
C THR A 301 -7.26 -3.11 -12.75
N GLU A 302 -7.55 -3.83 -13.83
CA GLU A 302 -6.74 -4.96 -14.30
C GLU A 302 -5.33 -4.51 -14.73
N TRP A 303 -5.24 -3.28 -15.28
CA TRP A 303 -4.01 -2.67 -15.73
C TRP A 303 -3.27 -1.85 -14.66
N HIS A 304 -3.73 -1.90 -13.42
CA HIS A 304 -2.98 -1.33 -12.31
C HIS A 304 -1.59 -1.99 -12.17
N ALA A 305 -1.58 -3.34 -12.16
CA ALA A 305 -0.37 -4.16 -12.17
C ALA A 305 -0.61 -5.41 -13.07
N PRO A 306 -0.53 -5.27 -14.39
CA PRO A 306 -1.08 -6.23 -15.36
C PRO A 306 -0.30 -7.55 -15.48
N GLY A 307 0.90 -7.66 -14.87
CA GLY A 307 1.83 -8.73 -15.18
C GLY A 307 2.53 -8.48 -16.52
N LYS A 308 3.08 -9.53 -17.15
CA LYS A 308 3.68 -9.43 -18.49
C LYS A 308 2.59 -9.37 -19.56
N PHE A 309 2.84 -8.60 -20.62
CA PHE A 309 1.89 -8.43 -21.73
C PHE A 309 2.59 -8.10 -23.03
N ASP A 310 1.91 -8.30 -24.15
CA ASP A 310 2.36 -7.85 -25.46
C ASP A 310 2.10 -6.33 -25.60
N PRO A 311 3.14 -5.51 -25.86
CA PRO A 311 3.00 -4.05 -25.89
C PRO A 311 2.20 -3.53 -27.09
N VAL A 312 1.98 -4.36 -28.14
CA VAL A 312 1.25 -3.97 -29.35
C VAL A 312 -0.23 -4.36 -29.23
N THR A 313 -0.49 -5.63 -28.87
CA THR A 313 -1.87 -6.15 -28.80
C THR A 313 -2.54 -5.90 -27.47
N GLY A 314 -1.76 -5.73 -26.40
CA GLY A 314 -2.26 -5.67 -25.04
C GLY A 314 -2.68 -7.06 -24.49
N GLU A 315 -2.31 -8.15 -25.14
CA GLU A 315 -2.56 -9.50 -24.64
C GLU A 315 -1.70 -9.75 -23.40
N ARG A 316 -2.35 -10.14 -22.29
CA ARG A 316 -1.65 -10.43 -21.02
C ARG A 316 -1.24 -11.90 -20.97
N PHE A 317 0.01 -12.15 -20.59
CA PHE A 317 0.53 -13.50 -20.40
C PHE A 317 0.14 -14.02 -19.01
N ILE A 318 -1.02 -14.65 -18.93
CA ILE A 318 -1.53 -15.25 -17.69
C ILE A 318 -1.01 -16.69 -17.59
N ALA A 319 -0.29 -16.99 -16.51
CA ALA A 319 0.19 -18.34 -16.26
C ALA A 319 -0.98 -19.31 -16.07
N ASN A 320 -0.88 -20.52 -16.65
CA ASN A 320 -1.82 -21.58 -16.33
C ASN A 320 -1.66 -21.99 -14.86
N THR A 321 -2.74 -21.94 -14.11
CA THR A 321 -2.78 -22.26 -12.68
C THR A 321 -3.63 -23.50 -12.38
N GLU A 322 -4.04 -24.24 -13.40
CA GLU A 322 -4.80 -25.48 -13.25
C GLU A 322 -3.99 -26.51 -12.46
N GLY A 323 -4.61 -27.13 -11.47
CA GLY A 323 -3.94 -28.09 -10.58
C GLY A 323 -2.99 -27.46 -9.54
N MET A 324 -2.88 -26.12 -9.46
CA MET A 324 -2.12 -25.45 -8.40
C MET A 324 -3.00 -25.17 -7.17
N PRO A 325 -2.41 -25.10 -5.96
CA PRO A 325 -3.11 -24.59 -4.78
C PRO A 325 -3.68 -23.18 -5.02
N PRO A 326 -4.79 -22.81 -4.38
CA PRO A 326 -5.35 -21.45 -4.49
C PRO A 326 -4.46 -20.39 -3.84
N LEU A 327 -4.73 -19.13 -4.16
CA LEU A 327 -4.19 -18.02 -3.38
C LEU A 327 -4.87 -17.96 -2.01
N PHE A 328 -4.14 -17.63 -0.95
CA PHE A 328 -4.71 -17.49 0.39
C PHE A 328 -5.87 -16.48 0.41
N GLN A 329 -5.76 -15.36 -0.31
CA GLN A 329 -6.85 -14.38 -0.45
C GLN A 329 -8.13 -14.99 -1.05
N ASP A 330 -8.00 -15.92 -2.00
CA ASP A 330 -9.16 -16.56 -2.63
C ASP A 330 -9.81 -17.59 -1.68
N VAL A 331 -8.99 -18.28 -0.88
CA VAL A 331 -9.49 -19.12 0.22
C VAL A 331 -10.28 -18.27 1.22
N PHE A 332 -9.73 -17.11 1.62
CA PHE A 332 -10.43 -16.16 2.48
C PHE A 332 -11.76 -15.71 1.87
N GLY A 333 -11.76 -15.19 0.64
CA GLY A 333 -12.96 -14.64 0.01
C GLY A 333 -14.08 -15.68 -0.15
N ASN A 334 -13.75 -16.90 -0.62
CA ASN A 334 -14.71 -17.98 -0.76
C ASN A 334 -15.23 -18.50 0.60
N THR A 335 -14.35 -18.64 1.59
CA THR A 335 -14.74 -19.05 2.95
C THR A 335 -15.64 -18.01 3.60
N LEU A 336 -15.35 -16.72 3.42
CA LEU A 336 -16.17 -15.64 3.96
C LEU A 336 -17.61 -15.70 3.41
N VAL A 337 -17.76 -15.98 2.12
CA VAL A 337 -19.10 -16.19 1.52
C VAL A 337 -19.82 -17.36 2.15
N GLU A 338 -19.17 -18.52 2.28
CA GLU A 338 -19.73 -19.73 2.87
C GLU A 338 -20.19 -19.48 4.33
N LEU A 339 -19.36 -18.79 5.12
CA LEU A 339 -19.71 -18.38 6.49
C LEU A 339 -20.87 -17.39 6.51
N ALA A 340 -20.89 -16.43 5.57
CA ALA A 340 -21.94 -15.44 5.47
C ALA A 340 -23.29 -16.04 5.03
N GLU A 341 -23.29 -17.08 4.20
CA GLU A 341 -24.49 -17.84 3.86
C GLU A 341 -25.11 -18.52 5.10
N ALA A 342 -24.27 -19.06 5.97
CA ALA A 342 -24.70 -19.75 7.19
C ALA A 342 -25.04 -18.80 8.35
N ASN A 343 -24.39 -17.62 8.43
CA ASN A 343 -24.57 -16.67 9.52
C ASN A 343 -24.93 -15.27 8.99
N PRO A 344 -26.19 -14.81 9.18
CA PRO A 344 -26.66 -13.53 8.67
C PRO A 344 -26.00 -12.30 9.34
N LYS A 345 -25.30 -12.48 10.45
CA LYS A 345 -24.60 -11.39 11.16
C LYS A 345 -23.26 -11.04 10.51
N ILE A 346 -22.66 -11.94 9.72
CA ILE A 346 -21.34 -11.72 9.12
C ILE A 346 -21.42 -10.64 8.05
N VAL A 347 -20.51 -9.69 8.14
CA VAL A 347 -20.28 -8.62 7.15
C VAL A 347 -18.77 -8.51 6.85
N GLY A 348 -18.45 -8.11 5.62
CA GLY A 348 -17.06 -7.87 5.19
C GLY A 348 -16.74 -6.37 5.13
N VAL A 349 -15.56 -5.97 5.58
CA VAL A 349 -15.06 -4.60 5.48
C VAL A 349 -13.65 -4.61 4.91
N THR A 350 -13.36 -3.71 3.97
CA THR A 350 -12.00 -3.52 3.45
C THR A 350 -11.74 -2.06 3.09
N PRO A 351 -10.56 -1.51 3.37
CA PRO A 351 -10.18 -0.16 2.95
C PRO A 351 -9.54 -0.18 1.56
N ALA A 352 -10.34 0.06 0.50
CA ALA A 352 -9.93 0.20 -0.90
C ALA A 352 -9.21 -1.01 -1.53
N MET A 353 -9.42 -2.23 -0.99
CA MET A 353 -8.73 -3.44 -1.46
C MET A 353 -9.68 -4.59 -1.84
N PRO A 354 -10.87 -4.35 -2.45
CA PRO A 354 -11.83 -5.43 -2.71
C PRO A 354 -11.25 -6.57 -3.55
N SER A 355 -10.61 -6.24 -4.67
CA SER A 355 -9.98 -7.24 -5.56
C SER A 355 -8.70 -7.82 -4.95
N GLY A 356 -7.93 -6.99 -4.24
CA GLY A 356 -6.66 -7.38 -3.65
C GLY A 356 -6.77 -8.40 -2.53
N CYS A 357 -7.86 -8.41 -1.76
CA CYS A 357 -8.13 -9.37 -0.69
C CYS A 357 -9.30 -10.31 -0.99
N SER A 358 -9.76 -10.38 -2.24
CA SER A 358 -10.90 -11.20 -2.69
C SER A 358 -12.23 -10.92 -1.97
N MET A 359 -12.39 -9.73 -1.37
CA MET A 359 -13.66 -9.26 -0.80
C MET A 359 -14.72 -9.03 -1.89
N ASN A 360 -14.30 -8.77 -3.14
CA ASN A 360 -15.18 -8.66 -4.30
C ASN A 360 -16.08 -9.89 -4.46
N ILE A 361 -15.66 -11.09 -4.06
CA ILE A 361 -16.48 -12.31 -4.11
C ILE A 361 -17.74 -12.15 -3.23
N LEU A 362 -17.59 -11.62 -2.02
CA LEU A 362 -18.72 -11.32 -1.14
C LEU A 362 -19.54 -10.14 -1.67
N MET A 363 -18.89 -9.10 -2.21
CA MET A 363 -19.57 -7.93 -2.80
C MET A 363 -20.48 -8.31 -3.97
N GLU A 364 -20.05 -9.24 -4.81
CA GLU A 364 -20.84 -9.74 -5.94
C GLU A 364 -22.05 -10.55 -5.49
N LYS A 365 -21.87 -11.47 -4.52
CA LYS A 365 -22.94 -12.35 -4.03
C LYS A 365 -23.87 -11.65 -3.03
N MET A 366 -23.32 -10.81 -2.16
CA MET A 366 -24.05 -10.18 -1.05
C MET A 366 -23.69 -8.69 -0.92
N PRO A 367 -24.02 -7.83 -1.91
CA PRO A 367 -23.53 -6.44 -1.97
C PRO A 367 -23.94 -5.58 -0.76
N LYS A 368 -24.98 -5.94 -0.01
CA LYS A 368 -25.41 -5.23 1.20
C LYS A 368 -24.63 -5.64 2.45
N ARG A 369 -23.76 -6.65 2.34
CA ARG A 369 -23.00 -7.20 3.47
C ARG A 369 -21.49 -7.02 3.31
N ALA A 370 -21.05 -6.29 2.32
CA ALA A 370 -19.64 -5.99 2.09
C ALA A 370 -19.44 -4.50 1.87
N PHE A 371 -18.45 -3.93 2.53
CA PHE A 371 -18.21 -2.48 2.59
C PHE A 371 -16.77 -2.18 2.18
N ASP A 372 -16.61 -1.42 1.10
CA ASP A 372 -15.37 -0.71 0.83
C ASP A 372 -15.47 0.70 1.42
N VAL A 373 -14.55 1.05 2.30
CA VAL A 373 -14.56 2.33 3.01
C VAL A 373 -13.55 3.34 2.45
N GLY A 374 -12.94 3.04 1.30
CA GLY A 374 -11.85 3.84 0.73
C GLY A 374 -10.53 3.61 1.47
N ILE A 375 -9.49 4.38 1.13
CA ILE A 375 -8.18 4.28 1.78
C ILE A 375 -8.27 4.91 3.19
N ALA A 376 -8.80 4.15 4.15
CA ALA A 376 -9.13 4.63 5.49
C ALA A 376 -9.08 3.49 6.53
N GLU A 377 -7.88 2.98 6.81
CA GLU A 377 -7.67 1.78 7.63
C GLU A 377 -8.17 1.96 9.07
N GLY A 378 -7.87 3.11 9.71
CA GLY A 378 -8.38 3.44 11.05
C GLY A 378 -9.91 3.47 11.09
N HIS A 379 -10.53 4.10 10.07
CA HIS A 379 -11.99 4.10 9.93
C HIS A 379 -12.55 2.68 9.75
N ALA A 380 -11.91 1.83 8.93
CA ALA A 380 -12.33 0.45 8.71
C ALA A 380 -12.43 -0.33 10.03
N VAL A 381 -11.44 -0.18 10.91
CA VAL A 381 -11.39 -0.86 12.22
C VAL A 381 -12.44 -0.29 13.17
N THR A 382 -12.52 1.03 13.32
CA THR A 382 -13.51 1.68 14.19
C THR A 382 -14.95 1.41 13.72
N PHE A 383 -15.19 1.46 12.41
CA PHE A 383 -16.48 1.13 11.80
C PHE A 383 -16.88 -0.33 12.06
N SER A 384 -15.92 -1.26 11.95
CA SER A 384 -16.13 -2.66 12.32
C SER A 384 -16.44 -2.81 13.81
N GLY A 385 -15.74 -2.08 14.68
CA GLY A 385 -16.05 -2.02 16.12
C GLY A 385 -17.49 -1.56 16.39
N GLY A 386 -17.93 -0.50 15.71
CA GLY A 386 -19.32 0.00 15.81
C GLY A 386 -20.35 -1.05 15.37
N MET A 387 -20.12 -1.74 14.25
CA MET A 387 -21.01 -2.81 13.79
C MET A 387 -21.03 -4.00 14.75
N ALA A 388 -19.88 -4.38 15.31
CA ALA A 388 -19.80 -5.46 16.29
C ALA A 388 -20.53 -5.10 17.59
N LYS A 389 -20.45 -3.83 18.04
CA LYS A 389 -21.16 -3.32 19.20
C LYS A 389 -22.68 -3.43 19.04
N ASP A 390 -23.16 -3.32 17.80
CA ASP A 390 -24.59 -3.39 17.45
C ASP A 390 -25.04 -4.78 17.00
N GLY A 391 -24.20 -5.79 17.24
CA GLY A 391 -24.54 -7.22 17.11
C GLY A 391 -24.24 -7.87 15.77
N LEU A 392 -23.50 -7.21 14.86
CA LEU A 392 -22.95 -7.84 13.66
C LEU A 392 -21.63 -8.54 13.95
N GLN A 393 -21.15 -9.34 12.98
CA GLN A 393 -19.88 -10.07 13.04
C GLN A 393 -18.98 -9.60 11.88
N PRO A 394 -18.22 -8.51 12.05
CA PRO A 394 -17.39 -7.98 10.98
C PRO A 394 -16.13 -8.82 10.76
N PHE A 395 -15.83 -9.11 9.49
CA PHE A 395 -14.53 -9.54 8.99
C PHE A 395 -13.86 -8.35 8.31
N CYS A 396 -12.91 -7.72 8.99
CA CYS A 396 -12.18 -6.56 8.51
C CYS A 396 -10.85 -7.01 7.90
N ASN A 397 -10.76 -6.99 6.56
CA ASN A 397 -9.58 -7.43 5.84
C ASN A 397 -8.73 -6.23 5.41
N ILE A 398 -7.51 -6.17 5.92
CA ILE A 398 -6.52 -5.12 5.63
C ILE A 398 -5.16 -5.78 5.43
N TYR A 399 -4.32 -5.27 4.50
CA TYR A 399 -2.94 -5.74 4.40
C TYR A 399 -2.17 -5.49 5.69
N SER A 400 -1.36 -6.46 6.11
CA SER A 400 -0.61 -6.41 7.36
C SER A 400 0.19 -5.12 7.53
N SER A 401 0.91 -4.67 6.50
CA SER A 401 1.66 -3.40 6.54
C SER A 401 0.76 -2.16 6.64
N PHE A 402 -0.46 -2.18 6.09
CA PHE A 402 -1.39 -1.05 6.15
C PHE A 402 -2.18 -1.03 7.46
N MET A 403 -2.38 -2.19 8.10
CA MET A 403 -2.98 -2.29 9.43
C MET A 403 -2.25 -1.47 10.50
N GLN A 404 -0.96 -1.18 10.31
CA GLN A 404 -0.18 -0.33 11.20
C GLN A 404 -0.83 1.05 11.44
N ARG A 405 -1.58 1.57 10.46
CA ARG A 405 -2.33 2.84 10.59
C ARG A 405 -3.52 2.75 11.52
N ALA A 406 -4.02 1.55 11.78
CA ALA A 406 -5.17 1.30 12.64
C ALA A 406 -4.77 0.73 14.00
N HIS A 407 -3.48 0.77 14.38
CA HIS A 407 -2.99 0.18 15.62
C HIS A 407 -3.69 0.76 16.86
N ASP A 408 -3.86 2.07 16.94
CA ASP A 408 -4.61 2.72 18.01
C ASP A 408 -6.08 2.30 18.01
N ASN A 409 -6.71 2.24 16.83
CA ASN A 409 -8.11 1.82 16.71
C ASN A 409 -8.33 0.36 17.13
N ILE A 410 -7.35 -0.52 16.88
CA ILE A 410 -7.39 -1.90 17.37
C ILE A 410 -7.39 -1.92 18.91
N ILE A 411 -6.53 -1.12 19.54
CA ILE A 411 -6.42 -1.05 21.00
C ILE A 411 -7.69 -0.45 21.60
N HIS A 412 -8.00 0.80 21.21
CA HIS A 412 -9.00 1.62 21.84
C HIS A 412 -10.43 1.21 21.47
N ASP A 413 -10.68 1.02 20.14
CA ASP A 413 -12.05 0.87 19.65
C ASP A 413 -12.52 -0.60 19.62
N VAL A 414 -11.58 -1.56 19.67
CA VAL A 414 -11.90 -2.99 19.60
C VAL A 414 -11.46 -3.74 20.85
N ALA A 415 -10.15 -3.76 21.17
CA ALA A 415 -9.61 -4.64 22.21
C ALA A 415 -10.03 -4.25 23.63
N ILE A 416 -10.02 -2.96 24.00
CA ILE A 416 -10.47 -2.48 25.32
C ILE A 416 -11.93 -2.86 25.57
N GLN A 417 -12.76 -2.83 24.53
CA GLN A 417 -14.17 -3.16 24.62
C GLN A 417 -14.47 -4.66 24.42
N ASN A 418 -13.44 -5.46 24.14
CA ASN A 418 -13.55 -6.90 23.82
C ASN A 418 -14.59 -7.21 22.74
N LEU A 419 -14.64 -6.40 21.67
CA LEU A 419 -15.62 -6.52 20.60
C LEU A 419 -15.27 -7.67 19.64
N PRO A 420 -16.23 -8.48 19.19
CA PRO A 420 -16.00 -9.63 18.31
C PRO A 420 -15.74 -9.20 16.86
N VAL A 421 -14.67 -8.46 16.62
CA VAL A 421 -14.20 -8.11 15.28
C VAL A 421 -13.14 -9.10 14.83
N VAL A 422 -13.30 -9.68 13.64
CA VAL A 422 -12.29 -10.54 13.02
C VAL A 422 -11.41 -9.69 12.12
N LEU A 423 -10.17 -9.47 12.53
CA LEU A 423 -9.15 -8.73 11.80
C LEU A 423 -8.35 -9.71 10.93
N CYS A 424 -8.55 -9.66 9.61
CA CYS A 424 -7.83 -10.51 8.66
C CYS A 424 -6.65 -9.72 8.08
N LEU A 425 -5.43 -10.10 8.46
CA LEU A 425 -4.19 -9.47 8.01
C LEU A 425 -3.65 -10.21 6.79
N ASP A 426 -4.04 -9.75 5.63
CA ASP A 426 -3.51 -10.27 4.36
C ASP A 426 -2.10 -9.72 4.11
N ARG A 427 -1.27 -10.41 3.36
CA ARG A 427 0.13 -10.04 3.06
C ARG A 427 1.02 -10.00 4.32
N ALA A 428 0.83 -10.90 5.26
CA ALA A 428 1.76 -11.09 6.37
C ALA A 428 3.12 -11.63 5.87
N GLY A 429 4.19 -11.31 6.58
CA GLY A 429 5.55 -11.70 6.22
C GLY A 429 6.13 -10.92 5.03
N LEU A 430 7.06 -11.52 4.30
CA LEU A 430 7.69 -10.92 3.13
C LEU A 430 6.77 -11.03 1.91
N VAL A 431 6.51 -9.91 1.22
CA VAL A 431 5.53 -9.83 0.12
C VAL A 431 6.15 -9.64 -1.25
N GLY A 432 7.45 -9.38 -1.34
CA GLY A 432 8.18 -9.40 -2.59
C GLY A 432 8.53 -8.02 -3.15
N GLU A 433 8.14 -7.78 -4.39
CA GLU A 433 8.69 -6.72 -5.26
C GLU A 433 8.35 -5.30 -4.82
N ASP A 434 7.35 -5.11 -3.93
CA ASP A 434 6.99 -3.79 -3.39
C ASP A 434 7.83 -3.38 -2.16
N GLY A 435 8.64 -4.32 -1.63
CA GLY A 435 9.70 -4.06 -0.68
C GLY A 435 9.25 -3.65 0.72
N PRO A 436 10.12 -2.93 1.47
CA PRO A 436 9.98 -2.69 2.90
C PRO A 436 8.70 -1.95 3.30
N THR A 437 8.10 -1.19 2.40
CA THR A 437 6.86 -0.47 2.67
C THR A 437 5.63 -1.38 2.66
N HIS A 438 5.75 -2.59 2.09
CA HIS A 438 4.65 -3.54 1.94
C HIS A 438 4.84 -4.84 2.72
N HIS A 439 6.05 -5.15 3.20
CA HIS A 439 6.28 -6.33 4.03
C HIS A 439 5.47 -6.28 5.33
N GLY A 440 4.69 -7.33 5.59
CA GLY A 440 3.91 -7.52 6.82
C GLY A 440 4.76 -8.10 7.94
N ALA A 441 5.89 -7.49 8.23
CA ALA A 441 6.90 -8.04 9.15
C ALA A 441 6.61 -7.76 10.62
N PHE A 442 5.83 -6.72 10.94
CA PHE A 442 5.74 -6.19 12.30
C PHE A 442 4.45 -6.56 13.04
N ASP A 443 3.48 -7.15 12.38
CA ASP A 443 2.14 -7.44 12.91
C ASP A 443 2.16 -8.24 14.21
N MET A 444 2.89 -9.36 14.25
CA MET A 444 3.02 -10.19 15.45
C MET A 444 3.62 -9.40 16.62
N ALA A 445 4.71 -8.69 16.39
CA ALA A 445 5.41 -7.94 17.43
C ALA A 445 4.60 -6.76 17.97
N CYS A 446 3.85 -6.07 17.10
CA CYS A 446 3.02 -4.92 17.47
C CYS A 446 1.74 -5.32 18.18
N LEU A 447 1.10 -6.43 17.79
CA LEU A 447 -0.20 -6.81 18.31
C LEU A 447 -0.13 -7.72 19.53
N ARG A 448 0.94 -8.51 19.69
CA ARG A 448 1.10 -9.44 20.80
C ARG A 448 0.90 -8.83 22.21
N PRO A 449 1.41 -7.62 22.50
CA PRO A 449 1.25 -7.04 23.85
C PRO A 449 -0.18 -6.57 24.16
N ILE A 450 -1.07 -6.43 23.15
CA ILE A 450 -2.41 -5.89 23.36
C ILE A 450 -3.30 -6.92 24.08
N PRO A 451 -3.89 -6.60 25.27
CA PRO A 451 -4.82 -7.49 25.95
C PRO A 451 -6.06 -7.83 25.12
N ASN A 452 -6.74 -8.90 25.46
CA ASN A 452 -7.99 -9.39 24.85
C ASN A 452 -7.89 -9.84 23.38
N LEU A 453 -6.78 -9.61 22.67
CA LEU A 453 -6.63 -10.11 21.30
C LEU A 453 -6.31 -11.60 21.30
N THR A 454 -7.03 -12.36 20.48
CA THR A 454 -6.59 -13.66 19.97
C THR A 454 -5.82 -13.46 18.68
N ILE A 455 -4.62 -14.02 18.55
CA ILE A 455 -3.76 -13.86 17.37
C ILE A 455 -3.32 -15.22 16.87
N CYS A 456 -3.60 -15.54 15.60
CA CYS A 456 -3.23 -16.81 15.00
C CYS A 456 -2.67 -16.64 13.57
N SER A 457 -1.97 -17.68 13.10
CA SER A 457 -1.46 -17.77 11.74
C SER A 457 -1.66 -19.20 11.21
N PRO A 458 -2.53 -19.40 10.21
CA PRO A 458 -2.74 -20.72 9.60
C PRO A 458 -1.48 -21.18 8.86
N MET A 459 -1.16 -22.46 8.95
CA MET A 459 -0.06 -23.05 8.22
C MET A 459 -0.44 -23.39 6.77
N ASP A 460 -1.71 -23.65 6.53
CA ASP A 460 -2.27 -24.05 5.25
C ASP A 460 -3.72 -23.55 5.06
N GLU A 461 -4.32 -23.88 3.93
CA GLU A 461 -5.67 -23.46 3.54
C GLU A 461 -6.77 -24.05 4.45
N HIS A 462 -6.61 -25.31 4.91
CA HIS A 462 -7.56 -25.93 5.84
C HIS A 462 -7.57 -25.20 7.18
N GLU A 463 -6.39 -24.83 7.69
CA GLU A 463 -6.25 -24.05 8.91
C GLU A 463 -6.88 -22.66 8.77
N LEU A 464 -6.67 -21.97 7.62
CA LEU A 464 -7.31 -20.67 7.39
C LEU A 464 -8.83 -20.76 7.45
N ARG A 465 -9.42 -21.73 6.77
CA ARG A 465 -10.88 -21.96 6.77
C ARG A 465 -11.42 -22.21 8.17
N ARG A 466 -10.77 -23.10 8.93
CA ARG A 466 -11.17 -23.47 10.29
C ARG A 466 -10.97 -22.34 11.29
N LEU A 467 -9.89 -21.57 11.16
CA LEU A 467 -9.67 -20.38 12.01
C LEU A 467 -10.70 -19.28 11.73
N MET A 468 -11.07 -19.05 10.46
CA MET A 468 -12.16 -18.14 10.11
C MET A 468 -13.51 -18.60 10.69
N TYR A 469 -13.79 -19.90 10.63
CA TYR A 469 -14.97 -20.48 11.27
C TYR A 469 -14.93 -20.32 12.79
N THR A 470 -13.81 -20.61 13.42
CA THR A 470 -13.62 -20.46 14.88
C THR A 470 -13.82 -19.02 15.33
N ALA A 471 -13.26 -18.06 14.60
CA ALA A 471 -13.29 -16.65 14.95
C ALA A 471 -14.70 -16.04 15.00
N GLN A 472 -15.68 -16.62 14.28
CA GLN A 472 -17.06 -16.13 14.27
C GLN A 472 -17.98 -16.80 15.32
N LEU A 473 -17.45 -17.80 16.05
CA LEU A 473 -18.23 -18.45 17.11
C LEU A 473 -18.44 -17.51 18.32
N PRO A 474 -19.48 -17.74 19.14
CA PRO A 474 -19.74 -16.92 20.32
C PRO A 474 -18.54 -16.84 21.28
N ASP A 475 -18.41 -15.74 21.98
CA ASP A 475 -17.46 -15.51 23.07
C ASP A 475 -15.97 -15.58 22.70
N LYS A 476 -15.65 -15.43 21.40
CA LYS A 476 -14.23 -15.42 20.94
C LYS A 476 -13.54 -14.06 21.11
N GLY A 477 -14.30 -12.97 21.30
CA GLY A 477 -13.73 -11.62 21.38
C GLY A 477 -13.06 -11.17 20.07
N PRO A 478 -12.15 -10.19 20.14
CA PRO A 478 -11.43 -9.73 18.97
C PRO A 478 -10.39 -10.77 18.51
N PHE A 479 -10.41 -11.08 17.22
CA PHE A 479 -9.66 -12.19 16.65
C PHE A 479 -8.82 -11.75 15.45
N VAL A 480 -7.53 -12.00 15.46
CA VAL A 480 -6.57 -11.65 14.40
C VAL A 480 -6.13 -12.93 13.69
N ILE A 481 -6.36 -12.99 12.39
CA ILE A 481 -5.89 -14.07 11.51
C ILE A 481 -4.92 -13.47 10.49
N ARG A 482 -3.64 -13.82 10.57
CA ARG A 482 -2.62 -13.34 9.64
C ARG A 482 -2.24 -14.44 8.63
N TYR A 483 -2.16 -14.11 7.35
CA TYR A 483 -1.78 -15.04 6.29
C TYR A 483 -1.00 -14.35 5.17
N PRO A 484 -0.16 -15.10 4.40
CA PRO A 484 0.76 -14.48 3.45
C PRO A 484 0.10 -14.11 2.12
N ARG A 485 0.81 -13.32 1.32
CA ARG A 485 0.58 -13.21 -0.11
C ARG A 485 1.01 -14.50 -0.82
N GLY A 486 0.23 -14.97 -1.76
CA GLY A 486 0.61 -16.09 -2.63
C GLY A 486 -0.26 -17.32 -2.46
N ARG A 487 0.24 -18.42 -3.05
CA ARG A 487 -0.47 -19.71 -3.03
C ARG A 487 -0.18 -20.47 -1.76
N GLY A 488 -1.15 -21.25 -1.35
CA GLY A 488 -0.97 -22.23 -0.29
C GLY A 488 -0.23 -23.48 -0.76
N VAL A 489 -0.52 -24.61 -0.11
CA VAL A 489 0.15 -25.90 -0.37
C VAL A 489 -0.84 -27.02 -0.72
N LEU A 490 -2.14 -26.81 -0.53
CA LEU A 490 -3.18 -27.81 -0.72
C LEU A 490 -4.02 -27.51 -1.97
N VAL A 491 -3.99 -28.40 -2.96
CA VAL A 491 -4.86 -28.31 -4.15
C VAL A 491 -6.31 -28.56 -3.73
N ASP A 492 -6.56 -29.60 -2.93
CA ASP A 492 -7.87 -29.87 -2.30
C ASP A 492 -7.98 -29.09 -0.98
N TRP A 493 -8.20 -27.78 -1.12
CA TRP A 493 -8.20 -26.83 -0.02
C TRP A 493 -9.53 -26.74 0.75
N LYS A 494 -10.61 -27.30 0.22
CA LYS A 494 -11.91 -27.32 0.90
C LYS A 494 -11.97 -28.45 1.92
N CYS A 495 -12.25 -28.11 3.16
CA CYS A 495 -12.46 -29.06 4.24
C CYS A 495 -13.71 -28.68 5.03
N PRO A 496 -14.27 -29.59 5.86
CA PRO A 496 -15.32 -29.25 6.80
C PRO A 496 -14.91 -28.08 7.70
N LEU A 497 -15.88 -27.21 7.99
CA LEU A 497 -15.70 -26.09 8.91
C LEU A 497 -15.84 -26.63 10.34
N GLU A 498 -14.72 -26.74 11.03
CA GLU A 498 -14.61 -27.27 12.39
C GLU A 498 -13.89 -26.26 13.28
N GLU A 499 -14.28 -26.19 14.54
CA GLU A 499 -13.63 -25.33 15.51
C GLU A 499 -12.21 -25.82 15.82
N ILE A 500 -11.25 -24.90 15.77
CA ILE A 500 -9.94 -25.09 16.35
C ILE A 500 -9.96 -24.49 17.76
N PRO A 501 -9.69 -25.28 18.81
CA PRO A 501 -9.64 -24.76 20.17
C PRO A 501 -8.62 -23.61 20.28
N VAL A 502 -9.07 -22.45 20.77
CA VAL A 502 -8.24 -21.26 20.89
C VAL A 502 -7.06 -21.53 21.83
N GLY A 503 -5.86 -21.14 21.43
CA GLY A 503 -4.64 -21.35 22.19
C GLY A 503 -4.10 -22.79 22.14
N LYS A 504 -4.58 -23.64 21.21
CA LYS A 504 -4.06 -24.99 21.04
C LYS A 504 -3.23 -25.12 19.77
N GLY A 505 -1.95 -25.41 19.98
CA GLY A 505 -1.03 -25.82 18.94
C GLY A 505 -1.24 -27.29 18.51
N ARG A 506 -0.31 -27.81 17.73
CA ARG A 506 -0.28 -29.23 17.35
C ARG A 506 1.15 -29.75 17.22
N ILE A 507 1.31 -31.05 17.47
CA ILE A 507 2.55 -31.76 17.21
C ILE A 507 2.46 -32.29 15.77
N LEU A 508 3.31 -31.76 14.90
CA LEU A 508 3.41 -32.21 13.51
C LEU A 508 4.30 -33.44 13.39
N LYS A 509 5.29 -33.52 14.26
CA LYS A 509 6.26 -34.62 14.31
C LYS A 509 6.85 -34.74 15.71
N GLU A 510 6.93 -35.98 16.21
CA GLU A 510 7.64 -36.28 17.44
C GLU A 510 9.17 -36.31 17.22
N GLY A 511 9.94 -36.10 18.27
CA GLY A 511 11.40 -36.14 18.26
C GLY A 511 12.00 -36.11 19.67
N SER A 512 13.33 -36.24 19.79
CA SER A 512 14.02 -36.28 21.07
C SER A 512 15.21 -35.33 21.21
N ASP A 513 15.84 -34.88 20.11
CA ASP A 513 17.15 -34.20 20.16
C ASP A 513 17.03 -32.68 20.08
N LEU A 514 16.04 -32.19 19.32
CA LEU A 514 15.77 -30.78 19.08
C LEU A 514 14.26 -30.59 18.92
N ALA A 515 13.69 -29.53 19.52
CA ALA A 515 12.35 -29.06 19.18
C ALA A 515 12.44 -27.89 18.22
N VAL A 516 11.77 -28.00 17.07
CA VAL A 516 11.51 -26.88 16.15
C VAL A 516 10.08 -26.43 16.37
N ILE A 517 9.90 -25.16 16.75
CA ILE A 517 8.58 -24.54 17.00
C ILE A 517 8.32 -23.51 15.91
N THR A 518 7.22 -23.65 15.20
CA THR A 518 6.85 -22.78 14.08
C THR A 518 5.50 -22.13 14.29
N ILE A 519 5.23 -21.08 13.52
CA ILE A 519 3.90 -20.46 13.40
C ILE A 519 3.65 -20.04 11.96
N GLY A 520 2.50 -20.44 11.40
CA GLY A 520 2.08 -20.08 10.06
C GLY A 520 2.82 -20.82 8.93
N PRO A 521 2.71 -20.36 7.68
CA PRO A 521 3.11 -21.10 6.48
C PRO A 521 4.61 -21.43 6.40
N ILE A 522 5.47 -20.69 7.11
CA ILE A 522 6.91 -20.99 7.21
C ILE A 522 7.16 -22.39 7.80
N GLY A 523 6.20 -22.94 8.55
CA GLY A 523 6.24 -24.29 9.06
C GLY A 523 6.36 -25.35 7.96
N ASN A 524 5.80 -25.10 6.76
CA ASN A 524 5.94 -26.01 5.61
C ASN A 524 7.38 -26.04 5.07
N VAL A 525 8.08 -24.92 5.11
CA VAL A 525 9.51 -24.84 4.75
C VAL A 525 10.36 -25.52 5.80
N ALA A 526 10.05 -25.28 7.08
CA ALA A 526 10.73 -25.93 8.20
C ALA A 526 10.60 -27.46 8.17
N ALA A 527 9.43 -28.00 7.82
CA ALA A 527 9.22 -29.44 7.73
C ALA A 527 10.17 -30.12 6.71
N ARG A 528 10.40 -29.48 5.55
CA ARG A 528 11.36 -30.00 4.56
C ARG A 528 12.79 -29.92 5.07
N ALA A 529 13.18 -28.80 5.68
CA ALA A 529 14.51 -28.64 6.27
C ALA A 529 14.77 -29.63 7.40
N ILE A 530 13.78 -29.92 8.26
CA ILE A 530 13.83 -30.92 9.31
C ILE A 530 14.10 -32.31 8.72
N THR A 531 13.33 -32.73 7.70
CA THR A 531 13.51 -34.04 7.06
C THR A 531 14.95 -34.22 6.51
N ARG A 532 15.50 -33.17 5.92
CA ARG A 532 16.88 -33.18 5.42
C ARG A 532 17.90 -33.21 6.57
N ALA A 533 17.68 -32.40 7.61
CA ALA A 533 18.57 -32.35 8.76
C ALA A 533 18.68 -33.73 9.48
N GLU A 534 17.55 -34.42 9.61
CA GLU A 534 17.53 -35.77 10.17
C GLU A 534 18.31 -36.78 9.33
N ALA A 535 18.14 -36.73 8.02
CA ALA A 535 18.89 -37.58 7.10
C ALA A 535 20.40 -37.31 7.13
N ASP A 536 20.80 -36.03 7.24
CA ASP A 536 22.21 -35.64 7.23
C ASP A 536 22.92 -35.86 8.57
N LEU A 537 22.20 -35.72 9.70
CA LEU A 537 22.79 -35.69 11.05
C LEU A 537 22.44 -36.91 11.91
N GLY A 538 21.51 -37.74 11.47
CA GLY A 538 21.02 -38.89 12.26
C GLY A 538 20.24 -38.49 13.51
N LEU A 539 19.61 -37.32 13.52
CA LEU A 539 18.87 -36.77 14.65
C LEU A 539 17.37 -37.14 14.59
N SER A 540 16.73 -37.06 15.74
CA SER A 540 15.27 -37.11 15.87
C SER A 540 14.74 -35.74 16.28
N ILE A 541 14.17 -35.00 15.33
CA ILE A 541 13.74 -33.60 15.51
C ILE A 541 12.22 -33.52 15.64
N ALA A 542 11.75 -32.95 16.75
CA ALA A 542 10.33 -32.66 16.94
C ALA A 542 9.93 -31.38 16.17
N HIS A 543 8.72 -31.37 15.62
CA HIS A 543 8.15 -30.19 14.97
C HIS A 543 6.79 -29.86 15.57
N TYR A 544 6.70 -28.69 16.19
CA TYR A 544 5.50 -28.14 16.80
C TYR A 544 5.00 -26.93 16.02
N ASP A 545 3.70 -26.89 15.70
CA ASP A 545 3.03 -25.72 15.14
C ASP A 545 2.18 -25.06 16.23
N LEU A 546 2.55 -23.85 16.64
CA LEU A 546 1.83 -23.12 17.69
C LEU A 546 0.45 -22.67 17.26
N ARG A 547 0.17 -22.49 15.96
CA ARG A 547 -1.08 -21.92 15.43
C ARG A 547 -1.44 -20.55 16.00
N PHE A 548 -1.35 -20.40 17.34
CA PHE A 548 -1.68 -19.19 18.07
C PHE A 548 -0.42 -18.54 18.66
N LEU A 549 -0.27 -17.26 18.37
CA LEU A 549 0.69 -16.41 19.04
C LEU A 549 0.14 -15.95 20.40
N LYS A 550 -1.19 -15.83 20.47
CA LYS A 550 -1.91 -15.39 21.68
C LYS A 550 -3.34 -15.94 21.67
N PRO A 551 -3.77 -16.63 22.73
CA PRO A 551 -2.92 -17.14 23.79
C PRO A 551 -1.96 -18.23 23.28
N LEU A 552 -0.82 -18.41 23.94
CA LEU A 552 0.11 -19.51 23.65
C LEU A 552 -0.47 -20.85 24.13
N ASP A 553 -0.09 -21.95 23.48
CA ASP A 553 -0.31 -23.29 24.03
C ASP A 553 0.73 -23.58 25.12
N GLU A 554 0.37 -23.24 26.36
CA GLU A 554 1.25 -23.44 27.51
C GLU A 554 1.55 -24.93 27.78
N GLU A 555 0.60 -25.84 27.53
CA GLU A 555 0.81 -27.28 27.72
C GLU A 555 1.89 -27.79 26.78
N LEU A 556 1.83 -27.43 25.51
CA LEU A 556 2.83 -27.77 24.51
C LEU A 556 4.18 -27.14 24.82
N LEU A 557 4.22 -25.90 25.30
CA LEU A 557 5.47 -25.24 25.69
C LEU A 557 6.05 -25.81 26.97
N HIS A 558 5.23 -26.21 27.94
CA HIS A 558 5.68 -26.96 29.13
C HIS A 558 6.28 -28.33 28.76
N GLU A 559 5.67 -29.04 27.81
CA GLU A 559 6.24 -30.27 27.28
C GLU A 559 7.60 -30.03 26.63
N ALA A 560 7.68 -29.04 25.75
CA ALA A 560 8.93 -28.68 25.06
C ALA A 560 10.03 -28.29 26.07
N GLY A 561 9.70 -27.47 27.08
CA GLY A 561 10.64 -27.00 28.10
C GLY A 561 11.19 -28.14 29.00
N ARG A 562 10.37 -29.18 29.28
CA ARG A 562 10.80 -30.34 30.05
C ARG A 562 11.63 -31.34 29.23
N LYS A 563 11.27 -31.52 27.95
CA LYS A 563 11.81 -32.60 27.11
C LYS A 563 13.10 -32.23 26.40
N PHE A 564 13.26 -30.96 25.99
CA PHE A 564 14.34 -30.56 25.11
C PHE A 564 15.34 -29.60 25.76
N GLN A 565 16.62 -29.84 25.52
CA GLN A 565 17.72 -28.95 25.89
C GLN A 565 17.95 -27.85 24.81
N ARG A 566 17.45 -28.06 23.62
CA ARG A 566 17.58 -27.15 22.47
C ARG A 566 16.22 -26.91 21.83
N ILE A 567 15.89 -25.66 21.64
CA ILE A 567 14.65 -25.23 20.99
C ILE A 567 15.00 -24.23 19.86
N LEU A 568 14.52 -24.47 18.66
CA LEU A 568 14.64 -23.56 17.54
C LEU A 568 13.25 -23.02 17.18
N THR A 569 13.05 -21.70 17.23
CA THR A 569 11.79 -21.09 16.80
C THR A 569 11.91 -20.49 15.41
N ILE A 570 10.86 -20.61 14.58
CA ILE A 570 10.86 -20.12 13.19
C ILE A 570 9.54 -19.39 12.93
N GLU A 571 9.64 -18.11 12.54
CA GLU A 571 8.50 -17.25 12.26
C GLU A 571 8.75 -16.38 11.01
N ASP A 572 7.72 -16.02 10.26
CA ASP A 572 7.80 -15.08 9.15
C ASP A 572 7.45 -13.62 9.56
N GLY A 573 7.79 -13.28 10.77
CA GLY A 573 7.73 -11.94 11.36
C GLY A 573 9.12 -11.44 11.77
N ILE A 574 9.18 -10.19 12.22
CA ILE A 574 10.42 -9.63 12.78
C ILE A 574 10.89 -10.47 13.98
N ILE A 575 12.17 -10.84 13.98
CA ILE A 575 12.75 -11.72 15.02
C ILE A 575 12.66 -11.14 16.44
N LYS A 576 12.41 -9.82 16.57
CA LYS A 576 12.27 -9.13 17.86
C LYS A 576 10.79 -8.90 18.19
N GLY A 577 10.35 -9.41 19.34
CA GLY A 577 9.00 -9.19 19.85
C GLY A 577 7.92 -10.13 19.32
N GLY A 578 8.23 -10.99 18.32
CA GLY A 578 7.31 -11.96 17.76
C GLY A 578 7.21 -13.28 18.57
N MET A 579 6.94 -14.39 17.85
CA MET A 579 6.70 -15.71 18.43
C MET A 579 7.93 -16.25 19.17
N GLY A 580 9.12 -16.15 18.56
CA GLY A 580 10.35 -16.62 19.22
C GLY A 580 10.67 -15.85 20.49
N SER A 581 10.27 -14.58 20.61
CA SER A 581 10.38 -13.82 21.85
C SER A 581 9.37 -14.31 22.90
N ALA A 582 8.13 -14.61 22.49
CA ALA A 582 7.11 -15.17 23.38
C ALA A 582 7.53 -16.53 23.99
N VAL A 583 8.13 -17.39 23.16
CA VAL A 583 8.67 -18.69 23.64
C VAL A 583 9.82 -18.46 24.64
N LEU A 584 10.73 -17.53 24.38
CA LEU A 584 11.82 -17.19 25.32
C LEU A 584 11.29 -16.67 26.64
N GLU A 585 10.32 -15.77 26.65
CA GLU A 585 9.65 -15.25 27.84
C GLU A 585 9.02 -16.40 28.62
N PHE A 586 8.24 -17.26 27.95
CA PHE A 586 7.60 -18.42 28.58
C PHE A 586 8.62 -19.36 29.23
N MET A 587 9.72 -19.69 28.55
CA MET A 587 10.74 -20.55 29.11
C MET A 587 11.41 -19.93 30.36
N ALA A 588 11.67 -18.61 30.32
CA ALA A 588 12.27 -17.90 31.45
C ALA A 588 11.31 -17.82 32.65
N ASP A 589 10.04 -17.46 32.41
CA ASP A 589 9.02 -17.29 33.46
C ASP A 589 8.71 -18.64 34.19
N ASN A 590 8.89 -19.76 33.49
CA ASN A 590 8.67 -21.10 34.03
C ASN A 590 9.98 -21.83 34.43
N GLU A 591 11.08 -21.09 34.55
CA GLU A 591 12.39 -21.59 35.01
C GLU A 591 13.00 -22.73 34.15
N TYR A 592 12.51 -22.92 32.92
CA TYR A 592 13.12 -23.83 31.95
C TYR A 592 14.45 -23.26 31.43
N LYS A 593 15.42 -24.12 31.15
CA LYS A 593 16.78 -23.71 30.74
C LYS A 593 17.21 -24.31 29.40
N PRO A 594 16.34 -24.46 28.41
CA PRO A 594 16.82 -24.86 27.09
C PRO A 594 17.63 -23.73 26.46
N THR A 595 18.59 -24.07 25.61
CA THR A 595 19.16 -23.10 24.70
C THR A 595 18.15 -22.83 23.60
N VAL A 596 17.68 -21.58 23.48
CA VAL A 596 16.71 -21.20 22.46
C VAL A 596 17.40 -20.37 21.38
N LYS A 597 17.36 -20.83 20.14
CA LYS A 597 17.71 -20.03 18.94
C LYS A 597 16.46 -19.68 18.16
N ARG A 598 16.54 -18.57 17.41
CA ARG A 598 15.39 -18.03 16.69
C ARG A 598 15.76 -17.78 15.23
N ILE A 599 14.84 -18.08 14.32
CA ILE A 599 14.85 -17.69 12.91
C ILE A 599 13.61 -16.80 12.68
N GLY A 600 13.80 -15.68 12.02
CA GLY A 600 12.77 -14.74 11.64
C GLY A 600 13.37 -13.63 10.81
N ILE A 601 12.55 -12.71 10.34
CA ILE A 601 13.01 -11.55 9.58
C ILE A 601 14.00 -10.77 10.45
N PRO A 602 15.25 -10.55 9.96
CA PRO A 602 16.27 -9.82 10.73
C PRO A 602 15.81 -8.41 11.08
N ASN A 603 16.45 -7.79 12.11
CA ASN A 603 16.13 -6.42 12.52
C ASN A 603 16.66 -5.37 11.54
N ILE A 604 16.24 -5.47 10.28
CA ILE A 604 16.53 -4.56 9.16
C ILE A 604 15.25 -4.34 8.36
N PHE A 605 15.21 -3.29 7.56
CA PHE A 605 14.22 -3.18 6.50
C PHE A 605 14.69 -4.02 5.32
N VAL A 606 14.00 -5.16 5.09
CA VAL A 606 14.32 -6.06 3.98
C VAL A 606 14.00 -5.39 2.66
N GLU A 607 14.88 -5.49 1.70
CA GLU A 607 14.74 -4.90 0.38
C GLU A 607 13.57 -5.52 -0.43
N HIS A 608 13.40 -5.04 -1.66
CA HIS A 608 12.47 -5.58 -2.65
C HIS A 608 13.13 -6.70 -3.47
N GLY A 609 12.33 -7.60 -4.02
CA GLY A 609 12.79 -8.71 -4.84
C GLY A 609 11.73 -9.81 -4.93
N ALA A 610 12.03 -10.92 -5.57
CA ALA A 610 11.13 -12.07 -5.52
C ALA A 610 11.08 -12.66 -4.09
N VAL A 611 9.92 -13.11 -3.65
CA VAL A 611 9.73 -13.62 -2.27
C VAL A 611 10.76 -14.70 -1.92
N ALA A 612 11.06 -15.62 -2.85
CA ALA A 612 12.04 -16.69 -2.63
C ALA A 612 13.46 -16.14 -2.39
N GLU A 613 13.88 -15.11 -3.15
CA GLU A 613 15.17 -14.45 -2.96
C GLU A 613 15.26 -13.76 -1.59
N LEU A 614 14.15 -13.14 -1.16
CA LEU A 614 14.10 -12.46 0.13
C LEU A 614 14.12 -13.45 1.30
N TYR A 615 13.46 -14.60 1.19
CA TYR A 615 13.57 -15.68 2.19
C TYR A 615 15.00 -16.21 2.26
N GLN A 616 15.67 -16.40 1.12
CA GLN A 616 17.08 -16.79 1.06
C GLN A 616 17.98 -15.74 1.71
N LEU A 617 17.79 -14.46 1.39
CA LEU A 617 18.53 -13.34 1.99
C LEU A 617 18.42 -13.32 3.53
N CYS A 618 17.24 -13.67 4.06
CA CYS A 618 16.98 -13.74 5.49
C CYS A 618 17.42 -15.07 6.15
N GLY A 619 17.89 -16.05 5.36
CA GLY A 619 18.21 -17.39 5.85
C GLY A 619 16.98 -18.15 6.36
N MET A 620 15.82 -17.89 5.74
CA MET A 620 14.52 -18.44 6.10
C MET A 620 14.00 -19.43 5.05
N ASP A 621 14.75 -19.66 3.99
CA ASP A 621 14.51 -20.72 3.02
C ASP A 621 14.94 -22.10 3.58
N GLU A 622 14.69 -23.15 2.85
CA GLU A 622 15.00 -24.53 3.29
C GLU A 622 16.49 -24.72 3.62
N GLU A 623 17.39 -24.19 2.78
CA GLU A 623 18.84 -24.27 3.00
C GLU A 623 19.30 -23.44 4.21
N GLY A 624 18.77 -22.25 4.36
CA GLY A 624 19.07 -21.38 5.50
C GLY A 624 18.65 -22.01 6.82
N ILE A 625 17.43 -22.58 6.88
CA ILE A 625 16.93 -23.29 8.06
C ILE A 625 17.79 -24.53 8.35
N LEU A 626 18.10 -25.35 7.34
CA LEU A 626 18.97 -26.52 7.46
C LEU A 626 20.35 -26.14 8.02
N THR A 627 20.94 -25.08 7.50
CA THR A 627 22.24 -24.57 7.96
C THR A 627 22.16 -24.15 9.43
N LYS A 628 21.09 -23.45 9.82
CA LYS A 628 20.88 -23.05 11.23
C LYS A 628 20.67 -24.21 12.17
N ILE A 629 19.98 -25.28 11.74
CA ILE A 629 19.87 -26.53 12.51
C ILE A 629 21.25 -27.13 12.70
N LYS A 630 22.06 -27.29 11.65
CA LYS A 630 23.43 -27.82 11.71
C LYS A 630 24.34 -27.02 12.65
N GLU A 631 24.30 -25.66 12.54
CA GLU A 631 25.06 -24.77 13.43
C GLU A 631 24.59 -24.83 14.89
N PHE A 632 23.36 -25.22 15.14
CA PHE A 632 22.79 -25.26 16.47
C PHE A 632 23.08 -26.57 17.19
N ILE A 633 23.25 -27.65 16.45
CA ILE A 633 23.56 -28.97 17.01
C ILE A 633 25.06 -29.13 17.29
N ASN A 634 25.92 -28.62 16.41
CA ASN A 634 27.37 -28.60 16.59
C ASN A 634 27.79 -27.54 17.63
#